data_9db8a2efc765cf6ae31636ad31ebc988
#
_entry.id   9db8a2efc765cf6ae31636ad31ebc988
#
_cell.length_a   1.000
_cell.length_b   1.000
_cell.length_c   1.000
_cell.angle_alpha   90.00
_cell.angle_beta   90.00
_cell.angle_gamma   90.00
#
_symmetry.space_group_name_H-M   'P 1'
#
loop_
_entity.id
_entity.type
_entity.pdbx_description
1 polymer ?
#
loop_
_entity_poly.entity_id
_entity_poly.type
_entity_poly.pdbx_seq_one_letter_code
_entity_poly.pdbx_strand_id
1 'polypeptide(L)'
;AMLLGRLLSLVVEQGVVLVATSNQPPDQLYADGYNRERFLPAIAALTAHMQVVAVDGEQDHRLHPGAEVQRYWVRQPQALDELFAGLSEGQTISREPIELAHRRVSALGHSPAALWCRFRDLCEQPLAAPDFMELCERFSTILLGEVPCLGGEQREGRIARGTEDGAERVDAGDRQLPTLARNDDAVRRFIALVDECYDRRVPLY
;
A
#
# COMPACT_ATOMS: atom_id res chain seq x y z
N ALA A 1 17.05 -9.42 0.08
CA ALA A 1 17.48 -10.48 -0.86
C ALA A 1 18.26 -11.61 -0.15
N MET A 2 19.32 -11.31 0.62
CA MET A 2 20.17 -12.35 1.25
C MET A 2 19.43 -13.24 2.25
N LEU A 3 18.56 -12.69 3.11
CA LEU A 3 17.75 -13.49 4.06
C LEU A 3 16.77 -14.41 3.33
N LEU A 4 16.13 -13.90 2.28
CA LEU A 4 15.23 -14.70 1.46
C LEU A 4 15.96 -15.82 0.76
N GLY A 5 17.15 -15.57 0.18
CA GLY A 5 17.98 -16.59 -0.44
C GLY A 5 18.33 -17.73 0.53
N ARG A 6 18.73 -17.39 1.76
CA ARG A 6 19.01 -18.39 2.80
C ARG A 6 17.77 -19.17 3.23
N LEU A 7 16.63 -18.50 3.35
CA LEU A 7 15.34 -19.16 3.65
C LEU A 7 14.98 -20.17 2.57
N LEU A 8 15.07 -19.79 1.30
CA LEU A 8 14.76 -20.66 0.16
C LEU A 8 15.66 -21.89 0.12
N SER A 9 16.97 -21.73 0.37
CA SER A 9 17.90 -22.87 0.47
C SER A 9 17.49 -23.84 1.59
N LEU A 10 17.16 -23.32 2.78
CA LEU A 10 16.71 -24.14 3.90
C LEU A 10 15.39 -24.87 3.61
N VAL A 11 14.44 -24.20 2.98
CA VAL A 11 13.15 -24.81 2.58
C VAL A 11 13.39 -26.02 1.67
N VAL A 12 14.26 -25.87 0.66
CA VAL A 12 14.63 -26.96 -0.25
C VAL A 12 15.35 -28.09 0.48
N GLU A 13 16.36 -27.77 1.31
CA GLU A 13 17.14 -28.75 2.08
C GLU A 13 16.27 -29.56 3.05
N GLN A 14 15.28 -28.94 3.64
CA GLN A 14 14.37 -29.59 4.60
C GLN A 14 13.18 -30.29 3.93
N GLY A 15 13.08 -30.27 2.61
CA GLY A 15 11.98 -30.89 1.88
C GLY A 15 10.61 -30.27 2.17
N VAL A 16 10.57 -29.00 2.55
CA VAL A 16 9.31 -28.27 2.82
C VAL A 16 8.67 -27.90 1.50
N VAL A 17 7.37 -28.18 1.37
CA VAL A 17 6.58 -27.74 0.20
C VAL A 17 6.37 -26.24 0.29
N LEU A 18 6.82 -25.52 -0.75
CA LEU A 18 6.63 -24.08 -0.88
C LEU A 18 5.70 -23.77 -2.04
N VAL A 19 4.65 -23.00 -1.77
CA VAL A 19 3.79 -22.40 -2.80
C VAL A 19 3.91 -20.88 -2.64
N ALA A 20 4.34 -20.20 -3.71
CA ALA A 20 4.56 -18.78 -3.70
C ALA A 20 4.01 -18.13 -4.97
N THR A 21 3.57 -16.88 -4.86
CA THR A 21 3.17 -16.05 -6.00
C THR A 21 4.16 -14.92 -6.20
N SER A 22 4.33 -14.50 -7.42
CA SER A 22 5.19 -13.37 -7.77
C SER A 22 4.63 -12.67 -9.01
N ASN A 23 4.86 -11.37 -9.10
CA ASN A 23 4.56 -10.57 -10.29
C ASN A 23 5.69 -10.60 -11.34
N GLN A 24 6.77 -11.31 -11.04
CA GLN A 24 7.92 -11.50 -11.94
C GLN A 24 8.30 -12.98 -11.96
N PRO A 25 8.72 -13.52 -13.12
CA PRO A 25 9.27 -14.86 -13.19
C PRO A 25 10.59 -14.95 -12.42
N PRO A 26 11.03 -16.16 -11.99
CA PRO A 26 12.20 -16.32 -11.15
C PRO A 26 13.49 -15.69 -11.68
N ASP A 27 13.72 -15.72 -12.98
CA ASP A 27 14.89 -15.15 -13.65
C ASP A 27 14.93 -13.62 -13.64
N GLN A 28 13.78 -12.97 -13.51
CA GLN A 28 13.64 -11.51 -13.42
C GLN A 28 13.59 -11.01 -11.97
N LEU A 29 13.53 -11.90 -11.00
CA LEU A 29 13.53 -11.50 -9.61
C LEU A 29 14.75 -10.64 -9.28
N TYR A 30 14.49 -9.48 -8.68
CA TYR A 30 15.52 -8.56 -8.21
C TYR A 30 16.49 -8.11 -9.33
N ALA A 31 15.99 -7.93 -10.60
CA ALA A 31 16.81 -7.63 -11.77
C ALA A 31 17.68 -6.39 -11.57
N ASP A 32 17.12 -5.31 -10.99
CA ASP A 32 17.81 -4.05 -10.75
C ASP A 32 18.27 -3.90 -9.28
N GLY A 33 18.30 -4.99 -8.55
CA GLY A 33 18.62 -4.98 -7.13
C GLY A 33 20.12 -4.88 -6.83
N TYR A 34 20.46 -4.14 -5.77
CA TYR A 34 21.84 -4.05 -5.28
C TYR A 34 22.38 -5.44 -4.89
N ASN A 35 23.59 -5.79 -5.40
CA ASN A 35 24.23 -7.10 -5.18
C ASN A 35 23.36 -8.30 -5.62
N ARG A 36 22.67 -8.20 -6.75
CA ARG A 36 21.87 -9.29 -7.34
C ARG A 36 22.65 -10.59 -7.46
N GLU A 37 23.96 -10.53 -7.72
CA GLU A 37 24.84 -11.70 -7.86
C GLU A 37 24.77 -12.65 -6.64
N ARG A 38 24.57 -12.09 -5.43
CA ARG A 38 24.41 -12.88 -4.22
C ARG A 38 23.03 -13.57 -4.11
N PHE A 39 22.09 -13.17 -4.96
CA PHE A 39 20.75 -13.77 -5.00
C PHE A 39 20.60 -14.79 -6.13
N LEU A 40 21.48 -14.78 -7.12
CA LEU A 40 21.47 -15.73 -8.25
C LEU A 40 21.45 -17.21 -7.81
N PRO A 41 22.19 -17.66 -6.78
CA PRO A 41 22.10 -19.04 -6.32
C PRO A 41 20.70 -19.42 -5.82
N ALA A 42 19.99 -18.50 -5.17
CA ALA A 42 18.61 -18.72 -4.74
C ALA A 42 17.63 -18.80 -5.92
N ILE A 43 17.82 -17.97 -6.94
CA ILE A 43 17.06 -18.05 -8.20
C ILE A 43 17.28 -19.39 -8.87
N ALA A 44 18.54 -19.85 -8.96
CA ALA A 44 18.86 -21.15 -9.53
C ALA A 44 18.21 -22.29 -8.75
N ALA A 45 18.20 -22.23 -7.42
CA ALA A 45 17.54 -23.23 -6.58
C ALA A 45 16.01 -23.23 -6.80
N LEU A 46 15.37 -22.05 -6.88
CA LEU A 46 13.94 -21.94 -7.21
C LEU A 46 13.64 -22.62 -8.55
N THR A 47 14.39 -22.30 -9.59
CA THR A 47 14.17 -22.82 -10.94
C THR A 47 14.41 -24.35 -11.00
N ALA A 48 15.34 -24.87 -10.21
CA ALA A 48 15.68 -26.29 -10.18
C ALA A 48 14.68 -27.15 -9.39
N HIS A 49 14.05 -26.58 -8.35
CA HIS A 49 13.24 -27.35 -7.40
C HIS A 49 11.76 -27.00 -7.42
N MET A 50 11.34 -25.93 -8.11
CA MET A 50 9.95 -25.52 -8.17
C MET A 50 9.41 -25.58 -9.60
N GLN A 51 8.13 -25.93 -9.71
CA GLN A 51 7.39 -25.79 -10.95
C GLN A 51 6.91 -24.34 -11.07
N VAL A 52 7.38 -23.64 -12.11
CA VAL A 52 6.88 -22.28 -12.42
C VAL A 52 5.63 -22.42 -13.28
N VAL A 53 4.55 -21.81 -12.80
CA VAL A 53 3.26 -21.77 -13.52
C VAL A 53 2.96 -20.31 -13.83
N ALA A 54 2.90 -19.95 -15.11
CA ALA A 54 2.42 -18.64 -15.52
C ALA A 54 0.89 -18.58 -15.37
N VAL A 55 0.41 -17.57 -14.67
CA VAL A 55 -1.02 -17.29 -14.53
C VAL A 55 -1.31 -16.05 -15.37
N ASP A 56 -1.32 -16.24 -16.69
CA ASP A 56 -1.61 -15.19 -17.65
C ASP A 56 -3.10 -15.25 -18.01
N GLY A 57 -3.83 -14.15 -17.78
CA GLY A 57 -5.20 -13.97 -18.22
C GLY A 57 -5.28 -12.96 -19.36
N GLU A 58 -6.10 -13.23 -20.37
CA GLU A 58 -6.35 -12.28 -21.47
C GLU A 58 -7.13 -11.04 -21.01
N GLN A 59 -7.79 -11.10 -19.86
CA GLN A 59 -8.61 -10.03 -19.31
C GLN A 59 -8.15 -9.61 -17.94
N ASP A 60 -7.93 -8.31 -17.75
CA ASP A 60 -7.83 -7.73 -16.41
C ASP A 60 -9.23 -7.67 -15.78
N HIS A 61 -9.52 -8.61 -14.89
CA HIS A 61 -10.82 -8.70 -14.21
C HIS A 61 -11.12 -7.47 -13.33
N ARG A 62 -10.14 -6.65 -13.02
CA ARG A 62 -10.32 -5.38 -12.31
C ARG A 62 -10.98 -4.31 -13.19
N LEU A 63 -10.88 -4.47 -14.50
CA LEU A 63 -11.48 -3.57 -15.50
C LEU A 63 -12.91 -3.95 -15.91
N HIS A 64 -13.51 -4.96 -15.27
CA HIS A 64 -14.90 -5.27 -15.52
C HIS A 64 -15.76 -4.09 -15.09
N PRO A 65 -16.52 -3.47 -16.03
CA PRO A 65 -17.46 -2.42 -15.68
C PRO A 65 -18.57 -3.06 -14.84
N GLY A 66 -18.46 -2.95 -13.52
CA GLY A 66 -19.63 -2.99 -12.66
C GLY A 66 -20.56 -1.84 -13.05
N ALA A 67 -21.74 -1.74 -12.44
CA ALA A 67 -22.58 -0.57 -12.61
C ALA A 67 -21.72 0.69 -12.47
N GLU A 68 -21.85 1.63 -13.42
CA GLU A 68 -21.12 2.91 -13.40
C GLU A 68 -21.56 3.71 -12.17
N VAL A 69 -20.95 3.41 -11.03
CA VAL A 69 -21.11 4.18 -9.81
C VAL A 69 -19.96 5.16 -9.75
N GLN A 70 -20.28 6.45 -9.76
CA GLN A 70 -19.28 7.48 -9.58
C GLN A 70 -18.60 7.30 -8.23
N ARG A 71 -17.28 7.11 -8.24
CA ARG A 71 -16.48 6.80 -7.06
C ARG A 71 -15.59 7.95 -6.61
N TYR A 72 -15.42 8.98 -7.43
CA TYR A 72 -14.62 10.15 -7.07
C TYR A 72 -15.14 11.43 -7.70
N TRP A 73 -14.85 12.55 -7.07
CA TRP A 73 -15.20 13.89 -7.51
C TRP A 73 -13.98 14.78 -7.46
N VAL A 74 -13.82 15.62 -8.47
CA VAL A 74 -12.72 16.59 -8.54
C VAL A 74 -13.27 17.97 -8.23
N ARG A 75 -12.72 18.63 -7.20
CA ARG A 75 -13.13 19.97 -6.78
C ARG A 75 -14.61 20.14 -6.43
N GLN A 76 -15.22 19.09 -5.91
CA GLN A 76 -16.62 19.07 -5.47
C GLN A 76 -16.71 18.56 -4.03
N PRO A 77 -16.25 19.31 -3.02
CA PRO A 77 -16.21 18.84 -1.63
C PRO A 77 -17.60 18.49 -1.09
N GLN A 78 -18.67 19.19 -1.56
CA GLN A 78 -20.04 18.95 -1.12
C GLN A 78 -20.57 17.55 -1.49
N ALA A 79 -20.03 16.91 -2.53
CA ALA A 79 -20.48 15.60 -2.95
C ALA A 79 -20.21 14.53 -1.87
N LEU A 80 -19.10 14.61 -1.15
CA LEU A 80 -18.81 13.69 -0.04
C LEU A 80 -19.67 13.99 1.19
N ASP A 81 -19.99 15.27 1.47
CA ASP A 81 -20.91 15.66 2.54
C ASP A 81 -22.30 15.05 2.31
N GLU A 82 -22.84 15.23 1.08
CA GLU A 82 -24.17 14.70 0.70
C GLU A 82 -24.18 13.16 0.74
N LEU A 83 -23.13 12.53 0.23
CA LEU A 83 -22.99 11.08 0.25
C LEU A 83 -22.93 10.55 1.67
N PHE A 84 -22.11 11.16 2.54
CA PHE A 84 -22.00 10.77 3.95
C PHE A 84 -23.33 10.94 4.70
N ALA A 85 -24.03 12.06 4.47
CA ALA A 85 -25.33 12.31 5.06
C ALA A 85 -26.35 11.23 4.63
N GLY A 86 -26.39 10.89 3.35
CA GLY A 86 -27.28 9.84 2.83
C GLY A 86 -26.97 8.45 3.39
N LEU A 87 -25.68 8.08 3.46
CA LEU A 87 -25.24 6.79 4.02
C LEU A 87 -25.50 6.67 5.54
N SER A 88 -25.54 7.80 6.21
CA SER A 88 -25.74 7.87 7.68
C SER A 88 -27.18 8.23 8.07
N GLU A 89 -28.10 8.25 7.12
CA GLU A 89 -29.51 8.60 7.38
C GLU A 89 -30.12 7.68 8.44
N GLY A 90 -30.74 8.28 9.46
CA GLY A 90 -31.33 7.55 10.58
C GLY A 90 -30.33 6.95 11.58
N GLN A 91 -29.04 7.23 11.43
CA GLN A 91 -27.99 6.72 12.31
C GLN A 91 -27.39 7.83 13.16
N THR A 92 -26.80 7.44 14.29
CA THR A 92 -26.04 8.39 15.13
C THR A 92 -24.69 8.67 14.46
N ILE A 93 -24.45 9.94 14.18
CA ILE A 93 -23.15 10.41 13.67
C ILE A 93 -22.28 10.86 14.83
N SER A 94 -21.07 10.34 14.89
CA SER A 94 -20.02 10.80 15.81
C SER A 94 -18.90 11.49 15.02
N ARG A 95 -18.25 12.45 15.69
CA ARG A 95 -17.02 13.11 15.20
C ARG A 95 -15.82 12.85 16.11
N GLU A 96 -16.02 11.96 17.08
CA GLU A 96 -14.93 11.55 17.95
C GLU A 96 -13.89 10.74 17.15
N PRO A 97 -12.62 10.84 17.52
CA PRO A 97 -11.59 10.01 16.93
C PRO A 97 -11.89 8.52 17.12
N ILE A 98 -11.52 7.73 16.13
CA ILE A 98 -11.69 6.29 16.15
C ILE A 98 -10.48 5.68 16.85
N GLU A 99 -10.72 4.90 17.89
CA GLU A 99 -9.70 4.09 18.54
C GLU A 99 -9.52 2.79 17.74
N LEU A 100 -8.31 2.57 17.24
CA LEU A 100 -7.83 1.29 16.72
C LEU A 100 -6.99 0.59 17.80
N ALA A 101 -6.64 -0.66 17.60
CA ALA A 101 -5.93 -1.47 18.59
C ALA A 101 -4.70 -0.77 19.21
N HIS A 102 -3.97 0.02 18.43
CA HIS A 102 -2.75 0.70 18.87
C HIS A 102 -2.68 2.17 18.47
N ARG A 103 -3.73 2.74 17.88
CA ARG A 103 -3.70 4.08 17.28
C ARG A 103 -5.05 4.76 17.39
N ARG A 104 -5.00 6.08 17.22
CA ARG A 104 -6.18 6.92 17.15
C ARG A 104 -6.22 7.61 15.79
N VAL A 105 -7.36 7.55 15.11
CA VAL A 105 -7.59 8.14 13.80
C VAL A 105 -8.64 9.24 13.90
N SER A 106 -8.31 10.43 13.43
CA SER A 106 -9.26 11.53 13.34
C SER A 106 -10.23 11.29 12.19
N ALA A 107 -11.51 11.54 12.43
CA ALA A 107 -12.56 11.45 11.44
C ALA A 107 -13.29 12.80 11.30
N LEU A 108 -13.74 13.11 10.08
CA LEU A 108 -14.69 14.20 9.84
C LEU A 108 -16.07 13.80 10.37
N GLY A 109 -16.39 12.54 10.32
CA GLY A 109 -17.57 11.93 10.87
C GLY A 109 -17.55 10.42 10.66
N HIS A 110 -18.25 9.70 11.51
CA HIS A 110 -18.51 8.29 11.32
C HIS A 110 -19.87 7.88 11.87
N SER A 111 -20.45 6.89 11.25
CA SER A 111 -21.66 6.20 11.69
C SER A 111 -21.39 4.70 11.66
N PRO A 112 -22.27 3.82 12.13
CA PRO A 112 -22.11 2.38 11.96
C PRO A 112 -21.92 1.93 10.51
N ALA A 113 -22.44 2.67 9.53
CA ALA A 113 -22.36 2.34 8.11
C ALA A 113 -21.15 2.95 7.41
N ALA A 114 -20.73 4.15 7.78
CA ALA A 114 -19.77 4.92 7.01
C ALA A 114 -18.71 5.62 7.88
N LEU A 115 -17.49 5.64 7.37
CA LEU A 115 -16.38 6.43 7.89
C LEU A 115 -16.01 7.51 6.88
N TRP A 116 -15.85 8.75 7.35
CA TRP A 116 -15.38 9.87 6.54
C TRP A 116 -14.14 10.50 7.15
N CYS A 117 -13.03 10.41 6.44
CA CYS A 117 -11.73 10.94 6.83
C CYS A 117 -11.14 11.85 5.76
N ARG A 118 -10.15 12.65 6.13
CA ARG A 118 -9.27 13.31 5.16
C ARG A 118 -8.10 12.40 4.81
N PHE A 119 -7.54 12.62 3.63
CA PHE A 119 -6.35 11.91 3.19
C PHE A 119 -5.22 11.96 4.22
N ARG A 120 -4.95 13.14 4.80
CA ARG A 120 -3.91 13.33 5.82
C ARG A 120 -4.15 12.52 7.09
N ASP A 121 -5.40 12.25 7.43
CA ASP A 121 -5.76 11.53 8.66
C ASP A 121 -5.55 10.01 8.52
N LEU A 122 -5.59 9.47 7.29
CA LEU A 122 -5.34 8.05 7.00
C LEU A 122 -3.97 7.80 6.35
N CYS A 123 -3.56 8.63 5.40
CA CYS A 123 -2.40 8.33 4.56
C CYS A 123 -1.11 9.06 5.01
N GLU A 124 -1.21 10.22 5.66
CA GLU A 124 -0.04 10.93 6.17
C GLU A 124 0.31 10.55 7.63
N GLN A 125 -0.58 9.83 8.31
CA GLN A 125 -0.30 9.24 9.62
C GLN A 125 0.42 7.88 9.46
N PRO A 126 1.17 7.42 10.47
CA PRO A 126 1.93 6.18 10.39
C PRO A 126 1.01 4.94 10.56
N LEU A 127 -0.05 4.85 9.76
CA LEU A 127 -0.93 3.70 9.67
C LEU A 127 -0.31 2.61 8.78
N ALA A 128 -0.75 1.37 8.97
CA ALA A 128 -0.29 0.20 8.24
C ALA A 128 -1.49 -0.67 7.83
N ALA A 129 -1.26 -1.68 6.99
CA ALA A 129 -2.32 -2.56 6.50
C ALA A 129 -3.23 -3.13 7.62
N PRO A 130 -2.74 -3.58 8.80
CA PRO A 130 -3.62 -4.03 9.88
C PRO A 130 -4.62 -2.96 10.37
N ASP A 131 -4.21 -1.68 10.38
CA ASP A 131 -5.09 -0.59 10.78
C ASP A 131 -6.21 -0.40 9.75
N PHE A 132 -5.88 -0.49 8.45
CA PHE A 132 -6.87 -0.41 7.37
C PHE A 132 -7.80 -1.63 7.35
N MET A 133 -7.27 -2.82 7.66
CA MET A 133 -8.08 -4.02 7.85
C MET A 133 -9.15 -3.79 8.92
N GLU A 134 -8.76 -3.28 10.08
CA GLU A 134 -9.69 -3.00 11.18
C GLU A 134 -10.74 -1.96 10.79
N LEU A 135 -10.35 -0.90 10.05
CA LEU A 135 -11.32 0.07 9.53
C LEU A 135 -12.31 -0.56 8.57
N CYS A 136 -11.86 -1.41 7.64
CA CYS A 136 -12.72 -2.13 6.70
C CYS A 136 -13.62 -3.18 7.35
N GLU A 137 -13.26 -3.69 8.52
CA GLU A 137 -14.11 -4.59 9.32
C GLU A 137 -15.20 -3.83 10.09
N ARG A 138 -14.92 -2.60 10.49
CA ARG A 138 -15.83 -1.78 11.30
C ARG A 138 -16.82 -0.98 10.47
N PHE A 139 -16.46 -0.57 9.26
CA PHE A 139 -17.25 0.31 8.41
C PHE A 139 -17.56 -0.32 7.07
N SER A 140 -18.82 -0.24 6.67
CA SER A 140 -19.27 -0.78 5.38
C SER A 140 -18.89 0.11 4.19
N THR A 141 -18.50 1.36 4.44
CA THR A 141 -18.11 2.33 3.42
C THR A 141 -17.09 3.31 3.98
N ILE A 142 -16.09 3.65 3.18
CA ILE A 142 -15.08 4.66 3.53
C ILE A 142 -15.14 5.82 2.53
N LEU A 143 -15.19 7.06 3.06
CA LEU A 143 -15.10 8.29 2.30
C LEU A 143 -13.78 8.98 2.61
N LEU A 144 -13.01 9.29 1.58
CA LEU A 144 -11.69 9.90 1.68
C LEU A 144 -11.67 11.27 0.98
N GLY A 145 -11.72 12.32 1.77
CA GLY A 145 -11.67 13.68 1.26
C GLY A 145 -10.24 14.25 1.21
N GLU A 146 -10.11 15.38 0.53
CA GLU A 146 -8.87 16.18 0.46
C GLU A 146 -7.66 15.37 -0.07
N VAL A 147 -7.89 14.47 -1.04
CA VAL A 147 -6.81 13.72 -1.68
C VAL A 147 -5.97 14.70 -2.51
N PRO A 148 -4.65 14.84 -2.23
CA PRO A 148 -3.80 15.74 -2.98
C PRO A 148 -3.51 15.18 -4.38
N CYS A 149 -2.90 16.00 -5.23
CA CYS A 149 -2.33 15.48 -6.47
C CYS A 149 -1.19 14.50 -6.10
N LEU A 150 -1.43 13.22 -6.39
CA LEU A 150 -0.48 12.14 -6.15
C LEU A 150 0.47 12.04 -7.34
N GLY A 151 1.75 12.00 -7.07
CA GLY A 151 2.77 12.08 -8.11
C GLY A 151 3.30 13.52 -8.19
N GLY A 152 4.44 13.75 -7.67
CA GLY A 152 4.98 15.08 -7.54
C GLY A 152 6.47 15.14 -7.82
N GLU A 153 7.03 16.31 -7.60
CA GLU A 153 8.43 16.63 -7.79
C GLU A 153 9.34 15.54 -7.18
N GLN A 154 10.13 14.95 -8.04
CA GLN A 154 11.19 14.03 -7.65
C GLN A 154 12.21 14.81 -6.81
N ARG A 155 12.52 14.31 -5.63
CA ARG A 155 13.63 14.83 -4.85
C ARG A 155 14.91 14.10 -5.26
N GLU A 156 15.97 14.85 -5.49
CA GLU A 156 17.29 14.28 -5.57
C GLU A 156 17.60 13.54 -4.26
N GLY A 157 18.00 12.28 -4.39
CA GLY A 157 18.31 11.44 -3.25
C GLY A 157 19.55 12.00 -2.53
N ARG A 158 19.44 12.27 -1.23
CA ARG A 158 20.54 12.64 -0.35
C ARG A 158 20.88 11.50 0.59
N ILE A 159 22.16 11.20 0.72
CA ILE A 159 22.65 10.18 1.65
C ILE A 159 22.95 10.84 2.99
N ALA A 160 22.48 10.25 4.09
CA ALA A 160 22.94 10.61 5.41
C ALA A 160 24.32 9.98 5.63
N ARG A 161 25.34 10.81 5.77
CA ARG A 161 26.66 10.37 6.23
C ARG A 161 26.68 10.51 7.73
N GLY A 162 26.75 9.39 8.45
CA GLY A 162 26.95 9.40 9.89
C GLY A 162 28.37 9.86 10.21
N THR A 163 28.49 10.97 10.91
CA THR A 163 29.72 11.37 11.62
C THR A 163 29.46 11.23 13.12
N GLU A 164 30.49 11.08 13.92
CA GLU A 164 30.35 10.94 15.38
C GLU A 164 29.64 12.13 16.05
N ASP A 165 29.57 13.27 15.37
CA ASP A 165 28.95 14.51 15.85
C ASP A 165 27.59 14.87 15.20
N GLY A 166 27.02 14.00 14.35
CA GLY A 166 25.73 14.24 13.70
C GLY A 166 25.60 13.66 12.29
N ALA A 167 24.39 13.64 11.76
CA ALA A 167 24.11 13.22 10.40
C ALA A 167 24.20 14.40 9.42
N GLU A 168 25.26 14.46 8.61
CA GLU A 168 25.37 15.41 7.54
C GLU A 168 24.70 14.85 6.27
N ARG A 169 23.85 15.66 5.61
CA ARG A 169 23.22 15.30 4.35
C ARG A 169 24.12 15.72 3.20
N VAL A 170 24.69 14.73 2.51
CA VAL A 170 25.53 14.95 1.33
C VAL A 170 24.86 14.42 0.06
N ASP A 171 25.22 14.98 -1.08
CA ASP A 171 24.73 14.49 -2.36
C ASP A 171 25.23 13.08 -2.65
N ALA A 172 24.40 12.28 -3.34
CA ALA A 172 24.65 10.87 -3.58
C ALA A 172 25.89 10.58 -4.47
N GLY A 173 26.45 11.60 -5.13
CA GLY A 173 27.49 11.43 -6.13
C GLY A 173 27.01 10.54 -7.28
N ASP A 174 27.89 9.64 -7.76
CA ASP A 174 27.58 8.73 -8.87
C ASP A 174 26.63 7.56 -8.50
N ARG A 175 26.08 7.54 -7.28
CA ARG A 175 25.15 6.50 -6.86
C ARG A 175 23.76 6.79 -7.38
N GLN A 176 23.20 5.88 -8.17
CA GLN A 176 21.78 5.90 -8.52
C GLN A 176 20.96 5.55 -7.29
N LEU A 177 20.42 6.56 -6.63
CA LEU A 177 19.43 6.38 -5.56
C LEU A 177 18.04 6.32 -6.18
N PRO A 178 17.12 5.51 -5.60
CA PRO A 178 15.74 5.55 -6.05
C PRO A 178 15.20 6.97 -5.89
N THR A 179 14.57 7.47 -6.94
CA THR A 179 13.87 8.76 -6.93
C THR A 179 12.68 8.68 -5.96
N LEU A 180 12.80 9.32 -4.81
CA LEU A 180 11.71 9.40 -3.83
C LEU A 180 10.87 10.65 -4.12
N ALA A 181 9.58 10.47 -4.38
CA ALA A 181 8.66 11.59 -4.44
C ALA A 181 8.34 12.11 -3.03
N ARG A 182 7.91 13.37 -2.96
CA ARG A 182 7.70 14.08 -1.69
C ARG A 182 6.68 13.41 -0.75
N ASN A 183 5.80 12.56 -1.30
CA ASN A 183 4.69 11.92 -0.61
C ASN A 183 4.70 10.39 -0.78
N ASP A 184 5.85 9.76 -1.08
CA ASP A 184 5.92 8.32 -1.35
C ASP A 184 5.32 7.45 -0.24
N ASP A 185 5.55 7.82 1.02
CA ASP A 185 5.00 7.06 2.14
C ASP A 185 3.48 7.21 2.26
N ALA A 186 2.94 8.41 1.97
CA ALA A 186 1.49 8.63 1.94
C ALA A 186 0.84 7.91 0.76
N VAL A 187 1.50 7.90 -0.40
CA VAL A 187 1.04 7.15 -1.59
C VAL A 187 1.04 5.65 -1.31
N ARG A 188 2.07 5.10 -0.69
CA ARG A 188 2.11 3.67 -0.32
C ARG A 188 0.99 3.29 0.64
N ARG A 189 0.69 4.16 1.63
CA ARG A 189 -0.44 3.93 2.56
C ARG A 189 -1.77 4.05 1.85
N PHE A 190 -1.90 4.99 0.92
CA PHE A 190 -3.10 5.09 0.09
C PHE A 190 -3.32 3.84 -0.76
N ILE A 191 -2.27 3.30 -1.39
CA ILE A 191 -2.34 2.03 -2.12
C ILE A 191 -2.79 0.91 -1.19
N ALA A 192 -2.19 0.79 0.01
CA ALA A 192 -2.58 -0.22 0.99
C ALA A 192 -4.04 -0.07 1.44
N LEU A 193 -4.54 1.15 1.63
CA LEU A 193 -5.95 1.39 1.93
C LEU A 193 -6.86 0.93 0.77
N VAL A 194 -6.50 1.26 -0.47
CA VAL A 194 -7.25 0.83 -1.66
C VAL A 194 -7.28 -0.69 -1.77
N ASP A 195 -6.13 -1.34 -1.57
CA ASP A 195 -6.02 -2.81 -1.62
C ASP A 195 -6.90 -3.47 -0.55
N GLU A 196 -6.87 -3.00 0.69
CA GLU A 196 -7.71 -3.54 1.77
C GLU A 196 -9.21 -3.31 1.51
N CYS A 197 -9.58 -2.12 1.00
CA CYS A 197 -10.95 -1.83 0.60
C CYS A 197 -11.41 -2.77 -0.53
N TYR A 198 -10.56 -3.04 -1.50
CA TYR A 198 -10.85 -3.92 -2.62
C TYR A 198 -11.03 -5.37 -2.15
N ASP A 199 -10.10 -5.89 -1.38
CA ASP A 199 -10.10 -7.28 -0.91
C ASP A 199 -11.32 -7.58 -0.02
N ARG A 200 -11.73 -6.60 0.78
CA ARG A 200 -12.89 -6.71 1.69
C ARG A 200 -14.20 -6.23 1.08
N ARG A 201 -14.17 -5.77 -0.18
CA ARG A 201 -15.33 -5.25 -0.90
C ARG A 201 -15.99 -4.06 -0.19
N VAL A 202 -15.22 -3.24 0.48
CA VAL A 202 -15.67 -2.00 1.10
C VAL A 202 -15.59 -0.88 0.07
N PRO A 203 -16.71 -0.24 -0.28
CA PRO A 203 -16.70 0.92 -1.17
C PRO A 203 -15.82 2.04 -0.63
N LEU A 204 -14.91 2.53 -1.47
CA LEU A 204 -14.10 3.72 -1.22
C LEU A 204 -14.57 4.83 -2.18
N TYR A 205 -14.85 5.99 -1.62
CA TYR A 205 -15.27 7.19 -2.34
C TYR A 205 -14.31 8.35 -2.10
#